data_d22a4d842989903d89d481e8559baf80
#
_entry.id   d22a4d842989903d89d481e8559baf80
#
_cell.length_a   1.000
_cell.length_b   1.000
_cell.length_c   1.000
_cell.angle_alpha   90.00
_cell.angle_beta   90.00
_cell.angle_gamma   90.00
#
_symmetry.space_group_name_H-M   'P 1'
#
loop_
_entity.id
_entity.type
_entity.pdbx_description
1 polymer ?
#
loop_
_entity_poly.entity_id
_entity_poly.type
_entity_poly.pdbx_seq_one_letter_code
_entity_poly.pdbx_strand_id
1 'polypeptide(L)'
;MRKLSKATDTRFLSSQGFTLVEVLIVLTIIVLLSTAAAPSFKGFSTSSRLKSDVHAVRDLLGFARDTAITEHVPYFVVFDLDANQYWLADSETFDVDGEIGILSTNETIATNTIEEQANTVSRTSMILMRPREVTQGTTIAEISVEHGTQSIQKNTGTDYIYFSPNGSAEDAILIFENSTENLMRISVNGDTANIKVDEIQNDGYEG
;
A
#
# COMPACT_ATOMS: atom_id res chain seq x y z
N MET A 1 70.78 56.09 -3.38
CA MET A 1 69.75 55.23 -2.79
C MET A 1 68.42 55.66 -3.35
N ARG A 2 67.82 54.84 -4.26
CA ARG A 2 66.54 55.12 -4.92
C ARG A 2 65.47 54.14 -4.27
N LYS A 3 64.49 54.71 -3.55
CA LYS A 3 63.34 53.96 -2.98
C LYS A 3 62.33 53.74 -4.09
N LEU A 4 62.09 52.46 -4.44
CA LEU A 4 60.97 52.02 -5.26
C LEU A 4 59.68 51.96 -4.43
N SER A 5 58.73 52.81 -4.83
CA SER A 5 57.36 52.77 -4.28
C SER A 5 56.62 51.70 -5.04
N LYS A 6 56.11 50.73 -4.24
CA LYS A 6 55.27 49.59 -4.72
C LYS A 6 53.81 50.09 -4.75
N ALA A 7 53.28 50.37 -5.91
CA ALA A 7 51.87 50.69 -6.08
C ALA A 7 51.05 49.40 -5.91
N THR A 8 50.19 49.41 -4.91
CA THR A 8 49.22 48.32 -4.65
C THR A 8 47.98 48.60 -5.51
N ASP A 9 47.80 47.81 -6.55
CA ASP A 9 46.65 47.89 -7.44
C ASP A 9 45.47 47.19 -6.77
N THR A 10 44.62 47.93 -6.07
CA THR A 10 43.36 47.44 -5.53
C THR A 10 42.29 47.43 -6.60
N ARG A 11 42.13 46.30 -7.28
CA ARG A 11 40.98 46.10 -8.15
C ARG A 11 39.71 46.03 -7.30
N PHE A 12 38.93 47.08 -7.32
CA PHE A 12 37.57 47.11 -6.80
C PHE A 12 36.72 46.18 -7.67
N LEU A 13 36.39 45.00 -7.15
CA LEU A 13 35.36 44.15 -7.73
C LEU A 13 34.04 44.91 -7.58
N SER A 14 33.58 45.48 -8.69
CA SER A 14 32.26 46.09 -8.80
C SER A 14 31.22 45.04 -8.52
N SER A 15 30.61 45.03 -7.34
CA SER A 15 29.43 44.23 -7.04
C SER A 15 28.24 44.89 -7.73
N GLN A 16 27.90 44.38 -8.91
CA GLN A 16 26.67 44.78 -9.57
C GLN A 16 25.50 44.09 -8.82
N GLY A 17 24.64 44.89 -8.23
CA GLY A 17 23.39 44.40 -7.62
C GLY A 17 22.38 44.05 -8.72
N PHE A 18 21.52 43.03 -8.43
CA PHE A 18 20.45 42.66 -9.34
C PHE A 18 19.46 43.81 -9.53
N THR A 19 18.99 43.99 -10.75
CA THR A 19 17.93 44.95 -11.05
C THR A 19 16.54 44.35 -10.69
N LEU A 20 15.62 45.23 -10.28
CA LEU A 20 14.26 44.82 -10.00
C LEU A 20 13.59 44.13 -11.20
N VAL A 21 13.90 44.58 -12.41
CA VAL A 21 13.40 43.99 -13.66
C VAL A 21 13.92 42.56 -13.85
N GLU A 22 15.19 42.29 -13.56
CA GLU A 22 15.79 40.96 -13.66
C GLU A 22 15.13 39.97 -12.72
N VAL A 23 14.85 40.36 -11.47
CA VAL A 23 14.12 39.52 -10.49
C VAL A 23 12.68 39.25 -10.99
N LEU A 24 12.01 40.24 -11.58
CA LEU A 24 10.66 40.10 -12.10
C LEU A 24 10.64 39.12 -13.30
N ILE A 25 11.63 39.19 -14.20
CA ILE A 25 11.75 38.25 -15.32
C ILE A 25 12.00 36.84 -14.82
N VAL A 26 12.89 36.64 -13.86
CA VAL A 26 13.19 35.31 -13.27
C VAL A 26 11.96 34.73 -12.60
N LEU A 27 11.23 35.51 -11.81
CA LEU A 27 9.98 35.06 -11.19
C LEU A 27 8.93 34.65 -12.22
N THR A 28 8.80 35.42 -13.31
CA THR A 28 7.87 35.10 -14.39
C THR A 28 8.24 33.77 -15.07
N ILE A 29 9.51 33.53 -15.33
CA ILE A 29 9.99 32.26 -15.90
C ILE A 29 9.73 31.10 -14.95
N ILE A 30 9.99 31.26 -13.63
CA ILE A 30 9.75 30.23 -12.63
C ILE A 30 8.25 29.87 -12.58
N VAL A 31 7.36 30.87 -12.59
CA VAL A 31 5.90 30.62 -12.60
C VAL A 31 5.47 29.86 -13.86
N LEU A 32 5.98 30.25 -15.04
CA LEU A 32 5.67 29.57 -16.30
C LEU A 32 6.15 28.11 -16.29
N LEU A 33 7.37 27.84 -15.82
CA LEU A 33 7.91 26.49 -15.71
C LEU A 33 7.15 25.65 -14.67
N SER A 34 6.73 26.24 -13.55
CA SER A 34 5.98 25.56 -12.50
C SER A 34 4.60 25.08 -12.98
N THR A 35 3.93 25.85 -13.85
CA THR A 35 2.63 25.44 -14.40
C THR A 35 2.72 24.24 -15.34
N ALA A 36 3.82 24.10 -16.08
CA ALA A 36 4.07 22.96 -16.96
C ALA A 36 4.44 21.67 -16.19
N ALA A 37 5.04 21.79 -15.01
CA ALA A 37 5.45 20.65 -14.19
C ALA A 37 4.30 20.03 -13.38
N ALA A 38 3.27 20.81 -13.04
CA ALA A 38 2.19 20.38 -12.14
C ALA A 38 1.44 19.10 -12.56
N PRO A 39 1.10 18.84 -13.85
CA PRO A 39 0.39 17.62 -14.25
C PRO A 39 1.20 16.34 -14.04
N SER A 40 2.52 16.39 -14.17
CA SER A 40 3.38 15.22 -14.02
C SER A 40 3.44 14.66 -12.60
N PHE A 41 3.21 15.49 -11.58
CA PHE A 41 3.23 15.05 -10.18
C PHE A 41 2.00 14.22 -9.78
N LYS A 42 0.84 14.43 -10.42
CA LYS A 42 -0.39 13.67 -10.10
C LYS A 42 -0.22 12.19 -10.45
N GLY A 43 0.28 11.86 -11.64
CA GLY A 43 0.48 10.48 -12.06
C GLY A 43 1.52 9.75 -11.20
N PHE A 44 2.61 10.41 -10.83
CA PHE A 44 3.62 9.85 -9.95
C PHE A 44 3.06 9.54 -8.55
N SER A 45 2.26 10.44 -7.98
CA SER A 45 1.64 10.25 -6.66
C SER A 45 0.68 9.07 -6.63
N THR A 46 -0.16 8.87 -7.66
CA THR A 46 -1.12 7.75 -7.73
C THR A 46 -0.44 6.41 -7.91
N SER A 47 0.58 6.31 -8.76
CA SER A 47 1.37 5.08 -8.91
C SER A 47 2.14 4.71 -7.64
N SER A 48 2.68 5.70 -6.93
CA SER A 48 3.38 5.46 -5.67
C SER A 48 2.43 4.96 -4.57
N ARG A 49 1.20 5.47 -4.51
CA ARG A 49 0.17 5.01 -3.57
C ARG A 49 -0.25 3.56 -3.88
N LEU A 50 -0.54 3.24 -5.13
CA LEU A 50 -0.84 1.88 -5.55
C LEU A 50 0.24 0.89 -5.11
N LYS A 51 1.52 1.21 -5.38
CA LYS A 51 2.65 0.37 -4.93
C LYS A 51 2.69 0.21 -3.42
N SER A 52 2.47 1.29 -2.67
CA SER A 52 2.45 1.26 -1.20
C SER A 52 1.33 0.36 -0.67
N ASP A 53 0.12 0.47 -1.22
CA ASP A 53 -1.03 -0.34 -0.80
C ASP A 53 -0.81 -1.82 -1.12
N VAL A 54 -0.36 -2.13 -2.33
CA VAL A 54 -0.05 -3.51 -2.75
C VAL A 54 1.04 -4.14 -1.87
N HIS A 55 2.08 -3.38 -1.52
CA HIS A 55 3.09 -3.87 -0.59
C HIS A 55 2.56 -4.05 0.82
N ALA A 56 1.67 -3.17 1.31
CA ALA A 56 1.03 -3.32 2.62
C ALA A 56 0.17 -4.58 2.69
N VAL A 57 -0.59 -4.88 1.64
CA VAL A 57 -1.38 -6.12 1.54
C VAL A 57 -0.46 -7.34 1.46
N ARG A 58 0.58 -7.31 0.63
CA ARG A 58 1.58 -8.40 0.56
C ARG A 58 2.20 -8.68 1.93
N ASP A 59 2.54 -7.62 2.66
CA ASP A 59 3.17 -7.77 3.98
C ASP A 59 2.17 -8.35 5.01
N LEU A 60 0.86 -8.01 4.91
CA LEU A 60 -0.18 -8.62 5.71
C LEU A 60 -0.36 -10.12 5.38
N LEU A 61 -0.36 -10.48 4.10
CA LEU A 61 -0.42 -11.89 3.66
C LEU A 61 0.79 -12.67 4.19
N GLY A 62 2.00 -12.10 4.11
CA GLY A 62 3.20 -12.68 4.68
C GLY A 62 3.12 -12.86 6.20
N PHE A 63 2.59 -11.85 6.89
CA PHE A 63 2.36 -11.91 8.33
C PHE A 63 1.34 -13.00 8.69
N ALA A 64 0.23 -13.11 7.95
CA ALA A 64 -0.78 -14.16 8.16
C ALA A 64 -0.17 -15.56 8.06
N ARG A 65 0.63 -15.82 7.02
CA ARG A 65 1.35 -17.08 6.84
C ARG A 65 2.27 -17.38 8.01
N ASP A 66 3.14 -16.42 8.36
CA ASP A 66 4.17 -16.62 9.40
C ASP A 66 3.51 -16.81 10.79
N THR A 67 2.40 -16.10 11.05
CA THR A 67 1.62 -16.25 12.28
C THR A 67 0.90 -17.59 12.34
N ALA A 68 0.29 -18.04 11.23
CA ALA A 68 -0.35 -19.35 11.16
C ALA A 68 0.61 -20.48 11.51
N ILE A 69 1.84 -20.43 10.99
CA ILE A 69 2.90 -21.41 11.29
C ILE A 69 3.34 -21.32 12.75
N THR A 70 3.52 -20.11 13.28
CA THR A 70 4.09 -19.89 14.61
C THR A 70 3.09 -20.26 15.73
N GLU A 71 1.83 -19.88 15.56
CA GLU A 71 0.78 -20.09 16.56
C GLU A 71 0.05 -21.43 16.38
N HIS A 72 0.31 -22.14 15.27
CA HIS A 72 -0.29 -23.43 14.92
C HIS A 72 -1.83 -23.35 14.78
N VAL A 73 -2.34 -22.19 14.40
CA VAL A 73 -3.76 -21.95 14.12
C VAL A 73 -3.92 -21.38 12.71
N PRO A 74 -5.02 -21.68 12.01
CA PRO A 74 -5.27 -21.10 10.70
C PRO A 74 -5.60 -19.62 10.79
N TYR A 75 -5.12 -18.87 9.80
CA TYR A 75 -5.40 -17.45 9.61
C TYR A 75 -6.02 -17.18 8.25
N PHE A 76 -6.81 -16.13 8.18
CA PHE A 76 -7.50 -15.66 7.00
C PHE A 76 -7.13 -14.20 6.75
N VAL A 77 -6.90 -13.83 5.51
CA VAL A 77 -6.87 -12.43 5.11
C VAL A 77 -8.14 -12.17 4.31
N VAL A 78 -9.01 -11.34 4.86
CA VAL A 78 -10.33 -11.05 4.31
C VAL A 78 -10.27 -9.76 3.52
N PHE A 79 -10.96 -9.74 2.37
CA PHE A 79 -11.06 -8.61 1.47
C PHE A 79 -12.52 -8.27 1.25
N ASP A 80 -12.91 -7.03 1.52
CA ASP A 80 -14.21 -6.46 1.17
C ASP A 80 -14.00 -5.51 -0.02
N LEU A 81 -14.43 -5.96 -1.20
CA LEU A 81 -14.23 -5.22 -2.44
C LEU A 81 -15.17 -4.00 -2.53
N ASP A 82 -16.35 -4.10 -1.92
CA ASP A 82 -17.34 -3.01 -1.95
C ASP A 82 -16.91 -1.86 -1.03
N ALA A 83 -16.40 -2.20 0.17
CA ALA A 83 -15.86 -1.22 1.10
C ALA A 83 -14.40 -0.85 0.81
N ASN A 84 -13.74 -1.56 -0.11
CA ASN A 84 -12.32 -1.39 -0.43
C ASN A 84 -11.40 -1.52 0.80
N GLN A 85 -11.66 -2.57 1.60
CA GLN A 85 -11.01 -2.84 2.88
C GLN A 85 -10.42 -4.24 2.92
N TYR A 86 -9.46 -4.44 3.82
CA TYR A 86 -8.86 -5.74 4.08
C TYR A 86 -8.42 -5.85 5.54
N TRP A 87 -8.42 -7.06 6.11
CA TRP A 87 -7.99 -7.33 7.49
C TRP A 87 -7.57 -8.77 7.69
N LEU A 88 -6.89 -9.00 8.81
CA LEU A 88 -6.55 -10.33 9.29
C LEU A 88 -7.70 -10.88 10.14
N ALA A 89 -7.98 -12.18 10.02
CA ALA A 89 -8.92 -12.90 10.89
C ALA A 89 -8.32 -14.26 11.27
N ASP A 90 -8.67 -14.75 12.43
CA ASP A 90 -8.36 -16.12 12.87
C ASP A 90 -9.60 -17.00 12.82
N SER A 91 -9.44 -18.31 13.07
CA SER A 91 -10.54 -19.28 13.04
C SER A 91 -11.56 -19.10 14.17
N GLU A 92 -11.29 -18.28 15.18
CA GLU A 92 -12.22 -17.99 16.26
C GLU A 92 -13.14 -16.79 15.92
N THR A 93 -12.62 -15.86 15.09
CA THR A 93 -13.31 -14.62 14.73
C THR A 93 -13.95 -14.67 13.36
N PHE A 94 -13.60 -15.64 12.51
CA PHE A 94 -14.08 -15.76 11.15
C PHE A 94 -14.86 -17.07 10.96
N ASP A 95 -16.14 -16.96 10.61
CA ASP A 95 -16.99 -18.07 10.23
C ASP A 95 -17.08 -18.15 8.70
N VAL A 96 -16.55 -19.22 8.13
CA VAL A 96 -16.50 -19.44 6.66
C VAL A 96 -17.90 -19.67 6.08
N ASP A 97 -18.83 -20.24 6.88
CA ASP A 97 -20.18 -20.60 6.45
C ASP A 97 -21.25 -19.56 6.83
N GLY A 98 -20.91 -18.59 7.66
CA GLY A 98 -21.78 -17.55 8.17
C GLY A 98 -21.37 -16.16 7.75
N GLU A 99 -22.32 -15.23 7.76
CA GLU A 99 -22.07 -13.82 7.56
C GLU A 99 -20.84 -13.37 8.35
N ILE A 100 -19.91 -12.71 7.66
CA ILE A 100 -18.69 -12.15 8.24
C ILE A 100 -19.04 -11.47 9.56
N GLY A 101 -18.59 -12.07 10.65
CA GLY A 101 -18.66 -11.45 11.96
C GLY A 101 -17.75 -10.23 11.99
N ILE A 102 -18.19 -9.15 11.35
CA ILE A 102 -17.63 -7.83 11.61
C ILE A 102 -17.84 -7.64 13.10
N LEU A 103 -16.76 -7.64 13.88
CA LEU A 103 -16.82 -7.14 15.25
C LEU A 103 -17.41 -5.74 15.16
N SER A 104 -18.73 -5.65 15.37
CA SER A 104 -19.48 -4.41 15.38
C SER A 104 -18.80 -3.47 16.34
N THR A 105 -18.18 -2.44 15.83
CA THR A 105 -17.39 -1.43 16.56
C THR A 105 -18.21 -0.63 17.58
N ASN A 106 -19.44 -1.06 17.93
CA ASN A 106 -20.35 -0.35 18.82
C ASN A 106 -20.71 -1.05 20.11
N GLU A 107 -20.12 -2.20 20.42
CA GLU A 107 -20.28 -2.74 21.78
C GLU A 107 -19.01 -2.48 22.58
N THR A 108 -19.20 -1.67 23.62
CA THR A 108 -18.30 -1.46 24.75
C THR A 108 -17.72 -2.81 25.16
N ILE A 109 -16.48 -3.08 24.82
CA ILE A 109 -15.75 -4.25 25.30
C ILE A 109 -15.68 -4.08 26.81
N ALA A 110 -16.52 -4.84 27.51
CA ALA A 110 -16.48 -4.92 28.95
C ALA A 110 -15.07 -5.34 29.35
N THR A 111 -14.43 -4.51 30.14
CA THR A 111 -13.01 -4.52 30.54
C THR A 111 -12.54 -5.84 31.21
N ASN A 112 -13.42 -6.80 31.39
CA ASN A 112 -13.16 -8.02 32.17
C ASN A 112 -12.82 -9.26 31.35
N THR A 113 -12.87 -9.21 30.01
CA THR A 113 -12.55 -10.36 29.15
C THR A 113 -11.16 -10.26 28.50
N ILE A 114 -10.52 -9.10 28.62
CA ILE A 114 -9.24 -8.79 27.94
C ILE A 114 -8.04 -9.48 28.60
N GLU A 115 -8.11 -9.80 29.89
CA GLU A 115 -6.94 -10.34 30.61
C GLU A 115 -6.73 -11.85 30.38
N GLU A 116 -7.74 -12.62 30.03
CA GLU A 116 -7.65 -14.08 29.88
C GLU A 116 -7.34 -14.52 28.44
N GLN A 117 -7.74 -13.73 27.44
CA GLN A 117 -7.42 -13.98 26.01
C GLN A 117 -6.11 -13.34 25.55
N ALA A 118 -5.55 -12.39 26.30
CA ALA A 118 -4.31 -11.70 25.96
C ALA A 118 -3.05 -12.59 25.96
N ASN A 119 -3.16 -13.82 26.41
CA ASN A 119 -2.01 -14.75 26.46
C ASN A 119 -1.81 -15.57 25.18
N THR A 120 -2.73 -15.56 24.23
CA THR A 120 -2.67 -16.38 23.02
C THR A 120 -2.49 -15.58 21.73
N VAL A 121 -2.93 -14.35 21.67
CA VAL A 121 -2.85 -13.54 20.44
C VAL A 121 -1.84 -12.40 20.64
N SER A 122 -0.89 -12.29 19.75
CA SER A 122 0.06 -11.16 19.73
C SER A 122 -0.68 -9.84 19.61
N ARG A 123 -0.23 -8.79 20.36
CA ARG A 123 -0.80 -7.44 20.25
C ARG A 123 -0.80 -6.89 18.83
N THR A 124 0.14 -7.33 18.01
CA THR A 124 0.25 -6.96 16.59
C THR A 124 -0.90 -7.57 15.79
N SER A 125 -1.25 -8.83 16.05
CA SER A 125 -2.39 -9.51 15.41
C SER A 125 -3.69 -8.77 15.68
N MET A 126 -3.95 -8.34 16.92
CA MET A 126 -5.17 -7.59 17.28
C MET A 126 -5.33 -6.27 16.50
N ILE A 127 -4.24 -5.57 16.20
CA ILE A 127 -4.28 -4.33 15.41
C ILE A 127 -4.60 -4.65 13.94
N LEU A 128 -4.08 -5.75 13.41
CA LEU A 128 -4.27 -6.17 12.03
C LEU A 128 -5.64 -6.83 11.79
N MET A 129 -6.35 -7.25 12.84
CA MET A 129 -7.73 -7.74 12.78
C MET A 129 -8.78 -6.64 12.58
N ARG A 130 -8.38 -5.37 12.60
CA ARG A 130 -9.28 -4.26 12.25
C ARG A 130 -9.27 -4.02 10.75
N PRO A 131 -10.46 -3.80 10.14
CA PRO A 131 -10.53 -3.41 8.73
C PRO A 131 -9.66 -2.18 8.43
N ARG A 132 -8.89 -2.26 7.36
CA ARG A 132 -8.01 -1.20 6.86
C ARG A 132 -8.43 -0.85 5.46
N GLU A 133 -8.66 0.43 5.23
CA GLU A 133 -8.98 0.93 3.90
C GLU A 133 -7.73 1.04 3.03
N VAL A 134 -7.88 0.74 1.75
CA VAL A 134 -6.87 1.06 0.75
C VAL A 134 -6.84 2.59 0.56
N THR A 135 -5.68 3.13 0.24
CA THR A 135 -5.50 4.58 0.08
C THR A 135 -6.43 5.13 -1.01
N GLN A 136 -6.97 6.31 -0.79
CA GLN A 136 -7.84 6.99 -1.75
C GLN A 136 -7.19 7.08 -3.14
N GLY A 137 -7.89 6.57 -4.17
CA GLY A 137 -7.42 6.49 -5.54
C GLY A 137 -6.78 5.15 -5.93
N THR A 138 -6.75 4.18 -5.01
CA THR A 138 -6.46 2.76 -5.24
C THR A 138 -7.73 1.95 -4.97
N THR A 139 -7.98 0.90 -5.74
CA THR A 139 -9.13 0.00 -5.59
C THR A 139 -8.67 -1.45 -5.69
N ILE A 140 -9.28 -2.32 -4.91
CA ILE A 140 -9.17 -3.77 -5.08
C ILE A 140 -10.15 -4.14 -6.19
N ALA A 141 -9.65 -4.30 -7.42
CA ALA A 141 -10.50 -4.47 -8.61
C ALA A 141 -11.06 -5.89 -8.71
N GLU A 142 -10.29 -6.88 -8.29
CA GLU A 142 -10.65 -8.29 -8.45
C GLU A 142 -9.91 -9.17 -7.45
N ILE A 143 -10.58 -10.20 -6.98
CA ILE A 143 -9.99 -11.32 -6.26
C ILE A 143 -10.40 -12.63 -6.93
N SER A 144 -9.44 -13.51 -7.15
CA SER A 144 -9.66 -14.90 -7.61
C SER A 144 -8.98 -15.83 -6.62
N VAL A 145 -9.72 -16.74 -6.01
CA VAL A 145 -9.23 -17.72 -5.01
C VAL A 145 -9.69 -19.11 -5.37
N GLU A 146 -8.85 -20.11 -5.13
CA GLU A 146 -9.20 -21.52 -5.25
C GLU A 146 -9.55 -22.08 -3.86
N HIS A 147 -10.85 -22.05 -3.52
CA HIS A 147 -11.37 -22.69 -2.32
C HIS A 147 -11.58 -24.20 -2.53
N GLY A 148 -10.60 -24.99 -2.10
CA GLY A 148 -10.59 -26.44 -2.34
C GLY A 148 -10.46 -26.79 -3.81
N THR A 149 -11.55 -27.20 -4.47
CA THR A 149 -11.58 -27.55 -5.90
C THR A 149 -12.29 -26.52 -6.75
N GLN A 150 -12.77 -25.43 -6.18
CA GLN A 150 -13.53 -24.40 -6.86
C GLN A 150 -12.71 -23.12 -6.97
N SER A 151 -12.51 -22.67 -8.19
CA SER A 151 -11.96 -21.33 -8.45
C SER A 151 -13.09 -20.33 -8.47
N ILE A 152 -13.02 -19.36 -7.58
CA ILE A 152 -14.01 -18.28 -7.43
C ILE A 152 -13.33 -16.97 -7.80
N GLN A 153 -13.94 -16.22 -8.70
CA GLN A 153 -13.50 -14.89 -9.12
C GLN A 153 -14.59 -13.89 -8.77
N LYS A 154 -14.24 -12.84 -8.04
CA LYS A 154 -15.13 -11.79 -7.59
C LYS A 154 -14.54 -10.41 -7.88
N ASN A 155 -15.41 -9.48 -8.24
CA ASN A 155 -15.12 -8.05 -8.35
C ASN A 155 -16.00 -7.20 -7.40
N THR A 156 -16.88 -7.85 -6.62
CA THR A 156 -17.76 -7.24 -5.61
C THR A 156 -17.95 -8.22 -4.45
N GLY A 157 -18.43 -7.70 -3.33
CA GLY A 157 -18.65 -8.48 -2.12
C GLY A 157 -17.39 -8.80 -1.37
N THR A 158 -17.43 -9.86 -0.57
CA THR A 158 -16.31 -10.24 0.29
C THR A 158 -15.77 -11.60 -0.10
N ASP A 159 -14.45 -11.76 0.04
CA ASP A 159 -13.74 -13.02 -0.09
C ASP A 159 -12.53 -13.07 0.81
N TYR A 160 -11.87 -14.22 0.93
CA TYR A 160 -10.72 -14.40 1.81
C TYR A 160 -9.65 -15.29 1.19
N ILE A 161 -8.44 -15.21 1.75
CA ILE A 161 -7.33 -16.14 1.47
C ILE A 161 -6.98 -16.86 2.77
N TYR A 162 -7.04 -18.18 2.74
CA TYR A 162 -6.72 -19.05 3.87
C TYR A 162 -5.23 -19.36 3.94
N PHE A 163 -4.67 -19.31 5.15
CA PHE A 163 -3.31 -19.73 5.46
C PHE A 163 -3.31 -20.83 6.51
N SER A 164 -2.73 -21.96 6.16
CA SER A 164 -2.68 -23.16 7.01
C SER A 164 -1.48 -23.13 7.96
N PRO A 165 -1.61 -23.71 9.17
CA PRO A 165 -0.50 -23.93 10.10
C PRO A 165 0.67 -24.74 9.53
N ASN A 166 0.45 -25.53 8.49
CA ASN A 166 1.51 -26.30 7.84
C ASN A 166 2.37 -25.49 6.85
N GLY A 167 2.04 -24.20 6.64
CA GLY A 167 2.74 -23.29 5.75
C GLY A 167 2.24 -23.26 4.31
N SER A 168 1.12 -23.95 4.00
CA SER A 168 0.40 -23.81 2.74
C SER A 168 -0.66 -22.72 2.80
N ALA A 169 -1.17 -22.31 1.66
CA ALA A 169 -2.27 -21.37 1.51
C ALA A 169 -3.24 -21.85 0.43
N GLU A 170 -4.22 -21.04 0.10
CA GLU A 170 -5.00 -21.18 -1.12
C GLU A 170 -4.31 -20.45 -2.27
N ASP A 171 -4.41 -21.01 -3.50
CA ASP A 171 -3.97 -20.30 -4.69
C ASP A 171 -4.88 -19.09 -4.90
N ALA A 172 -4.26 -17.90 -4.99
CA ALA A 172 -5.03 -16.67 -5.11
C ALA A 172 -4.33 -15.64 -6.00
N ILE A 173 -5.15 -14.82 -6.65
CA ILE A 173 -4.75 -13.66 -7.44
C ILE A 173 -5.59 -12.46 -6.99
N LEU A 174 -4.93 -11.36 -6.67
CA LEU A 174 -5.52 -10.07 -6.36
C LEU A 174 -5.08 -9.05 -7.41
N ILE A 175 -6.02 -8.30 -7.94
CA ILE A 175 -5.75 -7.20 -8.87
C ILE A 175 -6.10 -5.88 -8.19
N PHE A 176 -5.13 -4.98 -8.18
CA PHE A 176 -5.28 -3.61 -7.70
C PHE A 176 -5.19 -2.66 -8.86
N GLU A 177 -6.03 -1.63 -8.85
CA GLU A 177 -6.10 -0.60 -9.87
C GLU A 177 -6.01 0.79 -9.21
N ASN A 178 -5.40 1.74 -9.92
CA ASN A 178 -5.46 3.13 -9.52
C ASN A 178 -6.30 3.99 -10.48
N SER A 179 -6.54 5.24 -10.09
CA SER A 179 -7.33 6.19 -10.89
C SER A 179 -6.71 6.56 -12.25
N THR A 180 -5.51 6.08 -12.58
CA THR A 180 -4.83 6.23 -13.88
C THR A 180 -4.74 4.92 -14.65
N GLU A 181 -5.57 3.92 -14.29
CA GLU A 181 -5.66 2.60 -14.94
C GLU A 181 -4.36 1.78 -14.90
N ASN A 182 -3.45 2.08 -13.97
CA ASN A 182 -2.31 1.22 -13.72
C ASN A 182 -2.76 0.04 -12.85
N LEU A 183 -2.35 -1.15 -13.25
CA LEU A 183 -2.72 -2.40 -12.59
C LEU A 183 -1.51 -3.04 -11.92
N MET A 184 -1.72 -3.57 -10.73
CA MET A 184 -0.75 -4.42 -10.04
C MET A 184 -1.42 -5.71 -9.58
N ARG A 185 -0.67 -6.80 -9.62
CA ARG A 185 -1.12 -8.13 -9.24
C ARG A 185 -0.33 -8.64 -8.05
N ILE A 186 -1.04 -9.21 -7.08
CA ILE A 186 -0.47 -10.10 -6.07
C ILE A 186 -0.89 -11.51 -6.42
N SER A 187 0.06 -12.43 -6.45
CA SER A 187 -0.21 -13.87 -6.63
C SER A 187 0.27 -14.62 -5.40
N VAL A 188 -0.57 -15.47 -4.85
CA VAL A 188 -0.26 -16.39 -3.76
C VAL A 188 -0.24 -17.80 -4.33
N ASN A 189 0.85 -18.53 -4.11
CA ASN A 189 0.94 -19.93 -4.50
C ASN A 189 0.49 -20.82 -3.34
N GLY A 190 -0.47 -21.68 -3.56
CA GLY A 190 -1.10 -22.50 -2.54
C GLY A 190 -0.14 -23.46 -1.82
N ASP A 191 0.70 -24.16 -2.55
CA ASP A 191 1.60 -25.17 -2.00
C ASP A 191 2.68 -24.58 -1.07
N THR A 192 3.21 -23.42 -1.44
CA THR A 192 4.36 -22.79 -0.77
C THR A 192 4.00 -21.53 0.01
N ALA A 193 2.76 -21.07 -0.11
CA ALA A 193 2.29 -19.76 0.35
C ALA A 193 3.25 -18.62 -0.05
N ASN A 194 3.92 -18.75 -1.21
CA ASN A 194 4.82 -17.73 -1.73
C ASN A 194 4.01 -16.60 -2.37
N ILE A 195 4.31 -15.37 -1.97
CA ILE A 195 3.58 -14.17 -2.38
C ILE A 195 4.46 -13.37 -3.33
N LYS A 196 3.99 -13.17 -4.56
CA LYS A 196 4.65 -12.36 -5.58
C LYS A 196 3.83 -11.13 -5.91
N VAL A 197 4.52 -10.05 -6.26
CA VAL A 197 3.93 -8.79 -6.72
C VAL A 197 4.47 -8.48 -8.11
N ASP A 198 3.58 -8.28 -9.06
CA ASP A 198 3.91 -7.95 -10.44
C ASP A 198 3.13 -6.70 -10.89
N GLU A 199 3.76 -5.85 -11.70
CA GLU A 199 3.07 -4.79 -12.44
C GLU A 199 2.47 -5.40 -13.72
N ILE A 200 1.19 -5.17 -13.94
CA ILE A 200 0.54 -5.54 -15.20
C ILE A 200 0.74 -4.37 -16.17
N GLN A 201 1.61 -4.54 -17.16
CA GLN A 201 1.67 -3.59 -18.26
C GLN A 201 0.43 -3.77 -19.13
N ASN A 202 -0.36 -2.73 -19.26
CA ASN A 202 -1.43 -2.66 -20.22
C ASN A 202 -0.76 -2.46 -21.60
N ASP A 203 -0.27 -3.56 -22.18
CA ASP A 203 0.14 -3.54 -23.59
C ASP A 203 -1.13 -3.25 -24.40
N GLY A 204 -1.34 -1.96 -24.68
CA GLY A 204 -2.45 -1.52 -25.51
C GLY A 204 -2.43 -2.36 -26.78
N TYR A 205 -3.49 -3.11 -26.99
CA TYR A 205 -3.78 -3.67 -28.30
C TYR A 205 -3.90 -2.48 -29.27
N GLU A 206 -2.79 -2.11 -29.91
CA GLU A 206 -2.85 -1.38 -31.16
C GLU A 206 -3.44 -2.35 -32.19
N GLY A 207 -4.77 -2.24 -32.39
CA GLY A 207 -5.52 -2.87 -33.46
C GLY A 207 -5.60 -1.95 -34.66
#